data_2b38f1e20f02ae06d29d4f0fa3ad509e
#
_entry.id   2b38f1e20f02ae06d29d4f0fa3ad509e
#
_cell.length_a   1.000
_cell.length_b   1.000
_cell.length_c   1.000
_cell.angle_alpha   90.00
_cell.angle_beta   90.00
_cell.angle_gamma   90.00
#
_symmetry.space_group_name_H-M   'P 1'
#
loop_
_entity.id
_entity.type
_entity.pdbx_description
1 polymer ?
#
loop_
_entity_poly.entity_id
_entity_poly.type
_entity_poly.pdbx_seq_one_letter_code
_entity_poly.pdbx_strand_id
1 'polypeptide(L)'
;MDRRLFLAAGGSLLAAPALAQAPACTQAVPNTELVKAGTLTLSTNPTLPPMQFVDGQGVLRGMRVELGAELARRLCLQVEHVRVEFAAMIPGLAARRWDMINTGMFYTEERQRLMWLVRYEQQAISVSVPRGNPRNIRRIEDLAGLRVGVEQGGFEFRRTTDMSNDLRARNLAPLTIRAFDNFAVSFQALRAGQLDAAISIDSTGKEYDDRGEFTRAIAGLYGTPINFGFRSRALAQAVATALTAMKADGSFQALLDRFGVAAYGGPFEVVGPS
;
A
#
# COMPACT_ATOMS: atom_id res chain seq x y z
N MET A 1 -56.85 73.70 -8.37
CA MET A 1 -56.86 72.56 -9.33
C MET A 1 -55.55 71.81 -9.07
N ASP A 2 -55.55 70.83 -8.11
CA ASP A 2 -54.39 70.09 -7.70
C ASP A 2 -54.32 68.72 -8.39
N ARG A 3 -53.28 68.49 -9.15
CA ARG A 3 -52.95 67.19 -9.75
C ARG A 3 -51.94 66.47 -8.85
N ARG A 4 -52.41 65.53 -8.09
CA ARG A 4 -51.49 64.56 -7.35
C ARG A 4 -51.06 63.45 -8.30
N LEU A 5 -49.78 63.39 -8.57
CA LEU A 5 -49.14 62.25 -9.22
C LEU A 5 -48.93 61.16 -8.19
N PHE A 6 -49.43 59.92 -8.42
CA PHE A 6 -49.09 58.69 -7.73
C PHE A 6 -47.92 58.07 -8.45
N LEU A 7 -46.76 57.98 -7.78
CA LEU A 7 -45.63 57.12 -8.17
C LEU A 7 -45.83 55.71 -7.61
N ALA A 8 -46.06 54.76 -8.51
CA ALA A 8 -46.05 53.34 -8.17
C ALA A 8 -44.56 52.81 -8.14
N ALA A 9 -44.06 52.47 -6.98
CA ALA A 9 -42.76 51.81 -6.83
C ALA A 9 -42.93 50.32 -7.12
N GLY A 10 -42.45 49.86 -8.28
CA GLY A 10 -42.36 48.47 -8.64
C GLY A 10 -41.12 47.83 -7.95
N GLY A 11 -41.34 47.03 -6.89
CA GLY A 11 -40.28 46.23 -6.26
C GLY A 11 -39.96 45.00 -7.09
N SER A 12 -38.80 44.96 -7.75
CA SER A 12 -38.26 43.74 -8.38
C SER A 12 -37.70 42.83 -7.33
N LEU A 13 -38.37 41.72 -7.04
CA LEU A 13 -37.84 40.61 -6.25
C LEU A 13 -36.75 39.89 -7.06
N LEU A 14 -35.48 40.14 -6.72
CA LEU A 14 -34.35 39.36 -7.21
C LEU A 14 -34.40 37.98 -6.52
N ALA A 15 -34.79 36.93 -7.27
CA ALA A 15 -34.69 35.56 -6.84
C ALA A 15 -33.20 35.19 -6.77
N ALA A 16 -32.67 35.00 -5.58
CA ALA A 16 -31.33 34.45 -5.38
C ALA A 16 -31.28 33.00 -5.90
N PRO A 17 -30.26 32.61 -6.68
CA PRO A 17 -30.12 31.23 -7.11
C PRO A 17 -29.93 30.34 -5.88
N ALA A 18 -30.80 29.34 -5.74
CA ALA A 18 -30.63 28.27 -4.74
C ALA A 18 -29.32 27.51 -5.06
N LEU A 19 -28.31 27.68 -4.23
CA LEU A 19 -27.13 26.84 -4.27
C LEU A 19 -27.58 25.38 -4.01
N ALA A 20 -27.61 24.58 -5.06
CA ALA A 20 -27.86 23.15 -4.95
C ALA A 20 -26.79 22.58 -3.99
N GLN A 21 -27.21 22.21 -2.78
CA GLN A 21 -26.34 21.49 -1.85
C GLN A 21 -25.94 20.19 -2.51
N ALA A 22 -24.63 19.96 -2.65
CA ALA A 22 -24.10 18.65 -3.05
C ALA A 22 -24.73 17.56 -2.18
N PRO A 23 -25.15 16.42 -2.75
CA PRO A 23 -25.79 15.36 -1.97
C PRO A 23 -24.88 15.00 -0.78
N ALA A 24 -25.47 14.97 0.42
CA ALA A 24 -24.75 14.60 1.63
C ALA A 24 -24.15 13.21 1.44
N CYS A 25 -22.86 13.09 1.65
CA CYS A 25 -22.14 11.82 1.53
C CYS A 25 -22.65 10.86 2.60
N THR A 26 -23.10 9.65 2.20
CA THR A 26 -23.63 8.64 3.12
C THR A 26 -22.55 7.62 3.47
N GLN A 27 -22.29 7.42 4.76
CA GLN A 27 -21.32 6.44 5.23
C GLN A 27 -21.67 5.03 4.73
N ALA A 28 -20.72 4.39 4.07
CA ALA A 28 -20.94 3.10 3.38
C ALA A 28 -21.00 1.88 4.30
N VAL A 29 -20.48 1.98 5.53
CA VAL A 29 -20.48 0.89 6.52
C VAL A 29 -20.91 1.42 7.89
N PRO A 30 -21.61 0.64 8.73
CA PRO A 30 -22.00 1.07 10.06
C PRO A 30 -20.77 1.24 10.98
N ASN A 31 -20.88 2.09 11.98
CA ASN A 31 -19.81 2.36 12.95
C ASN A 31 -19.38 1.10 13.75
N THR A 32 -20.24 0.10 13.86
CA THR A 32 -19.93 -1.20 14.51
C THR A 32 -18.83 -1.98 13.78
N GLU A 33 -18.63 -1.72 12.48
CA GLU A 33 -17.58 -2.33 11.67
C GLU A 33 -16.23 -1.61 11.81
N LEU A 34 -16.21 -0.41 12.39
CA LEU A 34 -15.03 0.45 12.53
C LEU A 34 -14.48 0.40 13.95
N VAL A 35 -13.17 0.64 14.06
CA VAL A 35 -12.49 0.81 15.36
C VAL A 35 -12.87 2.14 15.98
N LYS A 36 -12.99 3.17 15.14
CA LYS A 36 -13.36 4.53 15.54
C LYS A 36 -14.52 5.02 14.66
N ALA A 37 -15.60 5.43 15.28
CA ALA A 37 -16.81 5.90 14.58
C ALA A 37 -16.47 6.97 13.54
N GLY A 38 -16.98 6.82 12.31
CA GLY A 38 -16.77 7.76 11.20
C GLY A 38 -15.35 7.83 10.64
N THR A 39 -14.43 6.94 11.07
CA THR A 39 -13.02 6.98 10.67
C THR A 39 -12.58 5.63 10.15
N LEU A 40 -11.90 5.60 9.00
CA LEU A 40 -11.19 4.45 8.48
C LEU A 40 -9.76 4.48 9.02
N THR A 41 -9.45 3.60 9.96
CA THR A 41 -8.12 3.49 10.59
C THR A 41 -7.27 2.49 9.82
N LEU A 42 -6.16 2.95 9.26
CA LEU A 42 -5.27 2.20 8.36
C LEU A 42 -3.92 1.94 9.03
N SER A 43 -3.48 0.67 9.14
CA SER A 43 -2.09 0.40 9.48
C SER A 43 -1.19 0.55 8.26
N THR A 44 -0.02 1.18 8.42
CA THR A 44 0.96 1.37 7.37
C THR A 44 2.39 1.24 7.90
N ASN A 45 3.28 0.60 7.13
CA ASN A 45 4.72 0.59 7.35
C ASN A 45 5.36 1.62 6.39
N PRO A 46 5.74 2.81 6.86
CA PRO A 46 6.15 3.90 5.98
C PRO A 46 7.64 3.82 5.56
N THR A 47 8.12 2.65 5.15
CA THR A 47 9.51 2.38 4.76
C THR A 47 9.66 1.85 3.34
N LEU A 48 8.62 2.02 2.52
CA LEU A 48 8.48 1.49 1.15
C LEU A 48 8.29 2.63 0.13
N PRO A 49 9.30 3.49 -0.11
CA PRO A 49 9.19 4.48 -1.18
C PRO A 49 9.11 3.78 -2.56
N PRO A 50 8.36 4.33 -3.52
CA PRO A 50 7.51 5.50 -3.44
C PRO A 50 6.07 5.17 -2.99
N MET A 51 5.79 3.93 -2.54
CA MET A 51 4.44 3.43 -2.26
C MET A 51 3.86 3.98 -0.96
N GLN A 52 4.62 3.95 0.14
CA GLN A 52 4.34 4.64 1.40
C GLN A 52 5.64 4.89 2.15
N PHE A 53 5.90 6.13 2.48
CA PHE A 53 7.12 6.57 3.15
C PHE A 53 6.91 7.88 3.90
N VAL A 54 7.83 8.21 4.78
CA VAL A 54 7.91 9.53 5.42
C VAL A 54 8.91 10.36 4.65
N ASP A 55 8.49 11.54 4.19
CA ASP A 55 9.37 12.47 3.49
C ASP A 55 10.33 13.20 4.45
N GLY A 56 11.23 14.01 3.89
CA GLY A 56 12.22 14.78 4.67
C GLY A 56 11.62 15.82 5.62
N GLN A 57 10.30 16.06 5.53
CA GLN A 57 9.53 16.95 6.41
C GLN A 57 8.74 16.20 7.47
N GLY A 58 8.86 14.86 7.53
CA GLY A 58 8.11 14.02 8.46
C GLY A 58 6.68 13.68 8.02
N VAL A 59 6.29 14.05 6.79
CA VAL A 59 4.95 13.83 6.26
C VAL A 59 4.85 12.45 5.61
N LEU A 60 3.77 11.72 5.92
CA LEU A 60 3.46 10.44 5.30
C LEU A 60 2.97 10.66 3.86
N ARG A 61 3.61 9.99 2.90
CA ARG A 61 3.36 10.13 1.47
C ARG A 61 3.37 8.78 0.76
N GLY A 62 2.93 8.81 -0.50
CA GLY A 62 3.03 7.70 -1.43
C GLY A 62 1.70 7.18 -1.94
N MET A 63 1.76 6.30 -2.93
CA MET A 63 0.60 5.77 -3.65
C MET A 63 -0.46 5.19 -2.71
N ARG A 64 -0.06 4.35 -1.75
CA ARG A 64 -1.01 3.70 -0.83
C ARG A 64 -1.60 4.67 0.18
N VAL A 65 -0.91 5.75 0.50
CA VAL A 65 -1.44 6.82 1.36
C VAL A 65 -2.55 7.57 0.62
N GLU A 66 -2.33 7.94 -0.64
CA GLU A 66 -3.32 8.60 -1.48
C GLU A 66 -4.52 7.67 -1.77
N LEU A 67 -4.25 6.39 -2.07
CA LEU A 67 -5.31 5.40 -2.30
C LEU A 67 -6.18 5.20 -1.04
N GLY A 68 -5.56 5.10 0.13
CA GLY A 68 -6.28 4.99 1.41
C GLY A 68 -7.16 6.21 1.70
N ALA A 69 -6.66 7.41 1.43
CA ALA A 69 -7.42 8.65 1.59
C ALA A 69 -8.61 8.72 0.62
N GLU A 70 -8.42 8.35 -0.66
CA GLU A 70 -9.50 8.32 -1.65
C GLU A 70 -10.56 7.27 -1.32
N LEU A 71 -10.15 6.08 -0.85
CA LEU A 71 -11.08 5.07 -0.38
C LEU A 71 -11.92 5.58 0.80
N ALA A 72 -11.29 6.18 1.82
CA ALA A 72 -12.00 6.77 2.96
C ALA A 72 -13.02 7.83 2.49
N ARG A 73 -12.61 8.73 1.59
CA ARG A 73 -13.49 9.75 1.00
C ARG A 73 -14.71 9.13 0.31
N ARG A 74 -14.52 8.06 -0.48
CA ARG A 74 -15.63 7.38 -1.18
C ARG A 74 -16.56 6.62 -0.24
N LEU A 75 -16.04 6.20 0.91
CA LEU A 75 -16.82 5.55 1.96
C LEU A 75 -17.48 6.55 2.91
N CYS A 76 -17.29 7.84 2.71
CA CYS A 76 -17.74 8.94 3.58
C CYS A 76 -17.18 8.82 5.00
N LEU A 77 -15.90 8.46 5.11
CA LEU A 77 -15.15 8.32 6.34
C LEU A 77 -13.97 9.31 6.37
N GLN A 78 -13.58 9.72 7.57
CA GLN A 78 -12.26 10.32 7.79
C GLN A 78 -11.18 9.23 7.64
N VAL A 79 -9.92 9.62 7.35
CA VAL A 79 -8.80 8.69 7.29
C VAL A 79 -7.83 8.93 8.44
N GLU A 80 -7.38 7.85 9.07
CA GLU A 80 -6.33 7.87 10.08
C GLU A 80 -5.28 6.79 9.76
N HIS A 81 -3.99 7.17 9.72
CA HIS A 81 -2.90 6.22 9.49
C HIS A 81 -2.16 5.92 10.80
N VAL A 82 -2.10 4.65 11.16
CA VAL A 82 -1.31 4.13 12.29
C VAL A 82 -0.01 3.56 11.74
N ARG A 83 1.11 4.21 12.07
CA ARG A 83 2.45 3.76 11.65
C ARG A 83 2.89 2.59 12.54
N VAL A 84 3.18 1.46 11.94
CA VAL A 84 3.54 0.23 12.67
C VAL A 84 4.37 -0.69 11.77
N GLU A 85 5.26 -1.47 12.40
CA GLU A 85 6.07 -2.45 11.69
C GLU A 85 5.21 -3.61 11.14
N PHE A 86 5.64 -4.18 10.02
CA PHE A 86 4.84 -5.18 9.28
C PHE A 86 4.44 -6.39 10.15
N ALA A 87 5.38 -6.90 10.96
CA ALA A 87 5.14 -8.07 11.82
C ALA A 87 3.98 -7.88 12.83
N ALA A 88 3.68 -6.62 13.22
CA ALA A 88 2.60 -6.29 14.15
C ALA A 88 1.23 -6.08 13.48
N MET A 89 1.17 -6.01 12.13
CA MET A 89 -0.05 -5.62 11.42
C MET A 89 -1.17 -6.64 11.52
N ILE A 90 -0.89 -7.91 11.29
CA ILE A 90 -1.91 -8.97 11.36
C ILE A 90 -2.41 -9.17 12.79
N PRO A 91 -1.53 -9.31 13.81
CA PRO A 91 -1.98 -9.37 15.20
C PRO A 91 -2.79 -8.14 15.65
N GLY A 92 -2.39 -6.94 15.24
CA GLY A 92 -3.10 -5.72 15.57
C GLY A 92 -4.47 -5.60 14.90
N LEU A 93 -4.62 -6.08 13.66
CA LEU A 93 -5.91 -6.18 12.98
C LEU A 93 -6.86 -7.12 13.76
N ALA A 94 -6.38 -8.28 14.16
CA ALA A 94 -7.14 -9.24 14.98
C ALA A 94 -7.53 -8.63 16.35
N ALA A 95 -6.65 -7.84 16.96
CA ALA A 95 -6.87 -7.12 18.20
C ALA A 95 -7.70 -5.82 18.06
N ARG A 96 -8.28 -5.55 16.87
CA ARG A 96 -9.10 -4.36 16.58
C ARG A 96 -8.39 -3.03 16.83
N ARG A 97 -7.09 -2.94 16.51
CA ARG A 97 -6.33 -1.69 16.63
C ARG A 97 -6.47 -0.79 15.39
N TRP A 98 -6.86 -1.36 14.26
CA TRP A 98 -7.16 -0.70 12.98
C TRP A 98 -8.19 -1.52 12.19
N ASP A 99 -8.76 -0.89 11.17
CA ASP A 99 -9.80 -1.47 10.34
C ASP A 99 -9.24 -2.21 9.14
N MET A 100 -8.12 -1.68 8.58
CA MET A 100 -7.53 -2.18 7.34
C MET A 100 -6.01 -2.13 7.41
N ILE A 101 -5.37 -3.17 6.88
CA ILE A 101 -3.94 -3.17 6.59
C ILE A 101 -3.74 -2.53 5.22
N ASN A 102 -3.02 -1.39 5.19
CA ASN A 102 -2.71 -0.62 3.99
C ASN A 102 -1.19 -0.50 3.83
N THR A 103 -0.58 -1.57 3.31
CA THR A 103 0.85 -1.68 3.04
C THR A 103 1.11 -2.61 1.85
N GLY A 104 2.38 -2.89 1.55
CA GLY A 104 2.79 -3.86 0.53
C GLY A 104 2.58 -5.31 0.95
N MET A 105 1.39 -5.68 1.39
CA MET A 105 1.09 -7.03 1.86
C MET A 105 0.77 -7.96 0.69
N PHE A 106 1.72 -8.82 0.31
CA PHE A 106 1.51 -9.85 -0.71
C PHE A 106 0.42 -10.84 -0.33
N TYR A 107 -0.31 -11.32 -1.33
CA TYR A 107 -1.26 -12.42 -1.17
C TYR A 107 -0.54 -13.72 -0.77
N THR A 108 -1.11 -14.42 0.22
CA THR A 108 -0.82 -15.82 0.52
C THR A 108 -2.09 -16.52 0.99
N GLU A 109 -2.21 -17.83 0.74
CA GLU A 109 -3.34 -18.62 1.24
C GLU A 109 -3.43 -18.63 2.77
N GLU A 110 -2.27 -18.55 3.46
CA GLU A 110 -2.23 -18.44 4.91
C GLU A 110 -2.91 -17.15 5.39
N ARG A 111 -2.60 -16.01 4.76
CA ARG A 111 -3.22 -14.72 5.08
C ARG A 111 -4.72 -14.71 4.78
N GLN A 112 -5.14 -15.35 3.69
CA GLN A 112 -6.56 -15.50 3.36
C GLN A 112 -7.32 -16.28 4.43
N ARG A 113 -6.70 -17.26 5.09
CA ARG A 113 -7.34 -17.99 6.20
C ARG A 113 -7.48 -17.16 7.48
N LEU A 114 -6.71 -16.08 7.62
CA LEU A 114 -6.67 -15.25 8.83
C LEU A 114 -7.54 -14.00 8.75
N MET A 115 -7.80 -13.46 7.55
CA MET A 115 -8.49 -12.20 7.37
C MET A 115 -9.12 -12.09 5.98
N TRP A 116 -10.02 -11.12 5.80
CA TRP A 116 -10.58 -10.78 4.48
C TRP A 116 -9.55 -9.99 3.68
N LEU A 117 -9.38 -10.31 2.39
CA LEU A 117 -8.42 -9.72 1.48
C LEU A 117 -9.11 -9.17 0.24
N VAL A 118 -8.61 -8.03 -0.25
CA VAL A 118 -8.98 -7.45 -1.55
C VAL A 118 -7.70 -7.19 -2.33
N ARG A 119 -7.49 -7.90 -3.45
CA ARG A 119 -6.33 -7.73 -4.33
C ARG A 119 -6.52 -6.48 -5.17
N TYR A 120 -5.47 -5.64 -5.30
CA TYR A 120 -5.60 -4.41 -6.06
C TYR A 120 -4.40 -4.08 -6.95
N GLU A 121 -3.22 -4.57 -6.64
CA GLU A 121 -1.96 -4.22 -7.29
C GLU A 121 -1.19 -5.50 -7.62
N GLN A 122 -0.43 -5.50 -8.73
CA GLN A 122 0.50 -6.58 -9.06
C GLN A 122 1.91 -6.15 -8.70
N GLN A 123 2.61 -6.95 -7.93
CA GLN A 123 3.99 -6.68 -7.52
C GLN A 123 4.87 -7.93 -7.63
N ALA A 124 6.16 -7.73 -7.43
CA ALA A 124 7.18 -8.76 -7.34
C ALA A 124 8.16 -8.40 -6.24
N ILE A 125 9.18 -9.22 -6.01
CA ILE A 125 10.32 -8.86 -5.18
C ILE A 125 11.58 -8.70 -6.03
N SER A 126 12.54 -7.95 -5.51
CA SER A 126 13.83 -7.69 -6.15
C SER A 126 14.99 -7.85 -5.18
N VAL A 127 16.18 -8.04 -5.75
CA VAL A 127 17.46 -8.06 -5.05
C VAL A 127 18.19 -6.77 -5.36
N SER A 128 18.41 -5.94 -4.35
CA SER A 128 19.24 -4.74 -4.41
C SER A 128 20.63 -5.03 -3.83
N VAL A 129 21.65 -4.50 -4.49
CA VAL A 129 23.08 -4.65 -4.12
C VAL A 129 23.74 -3.28 -4.06
N PRO A 130 24.98 -3.16 -3.51
CA PRO A 130 25.73 -1.91 -3.57
C PRO A 130 25.80 -1.37 -5.00
N ARG A 131 25.82 -0.04 -5.11
CA ARG A 131 25.86 0.68 -6.39
C ARG A 131 26.93 0.11 -7.33
N GLY A 132 26.55 -0.08 -8.60
CA GLY A 132 27.41 -0.62 -9.64
C GLY A 132 27.55 -2.13 -9.60
N ASN A 133 26.87 -2.83 -8.70
CA ASN A 133 26.86 -4.27 -8.60
C ASN A 133 28.27 -4.90 -8.62
N PRO A 134 29.14 -4.60 -7.62
CA PRO A 134 30.56 -4.98 -7.65
C PRO A 134 30.81 -6.49 -7.65
N ARG A 135 29.80 -7.29 -7.25
CA ARG A 135 29.87 -8.76 -7.28
C ARG A 135 29.25 -9.37 -8.53
N ASN A 136 28.81 -8.55 -9.48
CA ASN A 136 28.18 -8.99 -10.74
C ASN A 136 27.01 -9.97 -10.53
N ILE A 137 26.15 -9.70 -9.52
CA ILE A 137 24.96 -10.49 -9.21
C ILE A 137 23.93 -10.33 -10.34
N ARG A 138 23.50 -11.42 -10.97
CA ARG A 138 22.55 -11.43 -12.08
C ARG A 138 21.45 -12.48 -11.94
N ARG A 139 21.66 -13.48 -11.11
CA ARG A 139 20.76 -14.61 -10.86
C ARG A 139 20.86 -15.06 -9.39
N ILE A 140 19.91 -15.88 -8.95
CA ILE A 140 19.83 -16.33 -7.56
C ILE A 140 21.09 -17.10 -7.13
N GLU A 141 21.68 -17.86 -8.02
CA GLU A 141 22.89 -18.62 -7.75
C GLU A 141 24.10 -17.74 -7.37
N ASP A 142 24.15 -16.53 -7.88
CA ASP A 142 25.23 -15.58 -7.57
C ASP A 142 25.13 -15.04 -6.13
N LEU A 143 24.01 -15.29 -5.44
CA LEU A 143 23.82 -14.95 -4.03
C LEU A 143 24.40 -16.02 -3.07
N ALA A 144 24.86 -17.17 -3.58
CA ALA A 144 25.31 -18.27 -2.74
C ALA A 144 26.37 -17.84 -1.72
N GLY A 145 26.13 -18.12 -0.45
CA GLY A 145 27.00 -17.77 0.69
C GLY A 145 26.97 -16.29 1.11
N LEU A 146 26.20 -15.43 0.42
CA LEU A 146 26.13 -14.01 0.72
C LEU A 146 25.24 -13.69 1.92
N ARG A 147 25.49 -12.53 2.55
CA ARG A 147 24.68 -11.94 3.62
C ARG A 147 23.54 -11.17 2.99
N VAL A 148 22.30 -11.61 3.22
CA VAL A 148 21.11 -11.05 2.60
C VAL A 148 20.17 -10.51 3.67
N GLY A 149 19.81 -9.22 3.57
CA GLY A 149 18.87 -8.55 4.45
C GLY A 149 17.43 -8.64 3.92
N VAL A 150 16.47 -8.79 4.84
CA VAL A 150 15.05 -8.88 4.50
C VAL A 150 14.18 -8.42 5.67
N GLU A 151 12.97 -7.93 5.39
CA GLU A 151 12.00 -7.57 6.44
C GLU A 151 11.42 -8.82 7.12
N GLN A 152 11.35 -8.80 8.45
CA GLN A 152 10.82 -9.90 9.24
C GLN A 152 9.31 -10.09 9.02
N GLY A 153 8.86 -11.35 8.89
CA GLY A 153 7.44 -11.70 8.75
C GLY A 153 6.84 -11.39 7.37
N GLY A 154 7.62 -10.79 6.45
CA GLY A 154 7.22 -10.51 5.07
C GLY A 154 7.15 -11.77 4.20
N PHE A 155 6.50 -11.62 3.04
CA PHE A 155 6.55 -12.60 1.95
C PHE A 155 7.99 -12.80 1.47
N GLU A 156 8.75 -11.72 1.42
CA GLU A 156 10.16 -11.66 1.04
C GLU A 156 11.03 -12.53 1.92
N PHE A 157 10.78 -12.54 3.24
CA PHE A 157 11.51 -13.40 4.18
C PHE A 157 11.32 -14.89 3.85
N ARG A 158 10.08 -15.29 3.57
CA ARG A 158 9.76 -16.66 3.18
C ARG A 158 10.44 -17.04 1.87
N ARG A 159 10.33 -16.18 0.83
CA ARG A 159 10.96 -16.41 -0.47
C ARG A 159 12.49 -16.44 -0.37
N THR A 160 13.09 -15.61 0.46
CA THR A 160 14.55 -15.65 0.72
C THR A 160 14.96 -16.96 1.37
N THR A 161 14.13 -17.48 2.30
CA THR A 161 14.36 -18.80 2.91
C THR A 161 14.26 -19.93 1.88
N ASP A 162 13.24 -19.87 1.00
CA ASP A 162 13.08 -20.84 -0.10
C ASP A 162 14.30 -20.80 -1.03
N MET A 163 14.77 -19.62 -1.47
CA MET A 163 15.99 -19.45 -2.27
C MET A 163 17.21 -20.08 -1.58
N SER A 164 17.38 -19.87 -0.27
CA SER A 164 18.48 -20.44 0.49
C SER A 164 18.44 -21.97 0.52
N ASN A 165 17.25 -22.55 0.67
CA ASN A 165 17.05 -24.01 0.64
C ASN A 165 17.31 -24.59 -0.75
N ASP A 166 16.88 -23.91 -1.81
CA ASP A 166 17.13 -24.33 -3.21
C ASP A 166 18.61 -24.29 -3.54
N LEU A 167 19.35 -23.27 -3.08
CA LEU A 167 20.81 -23.24 -3.24
C LEU A 167 21.47 -24.45 -2.54
N ARG A 168 21.07 -24.75 -1.31
CA ARG A 168 21.58 -25.91 -0.56
C ARG A 168 21.27 -27.22 -1.29
N ALA A 169 20.06 -27.41 -1.80
CA ALA A 169 19.66 -28.60 -2.54
C ALA A 169 20.51 -28.81 -3.81
N ARG A 170 21.06 -27.74 -4.35
CA ARG A 170 21.95 -27.75 -5.53
C ARG A 170 23.44 -27.75 -5.17
N ASN A 171 23.79 -28.10 -3.92
CA ASN A 171 25.15 -28.11 -3.41
C ASN A 171 25.89 -26.76 -3.48
N LEU A 172 25.14 -25.65 -3.45
CA LEU A 172 25.68 -24.29 -3.31
C LEU A 172 25.59 -23.84 -1.85
N ALA A 173 26.46 -22.89 -1.47
CA ALA A 173 26.42 -22.33 -0.11
C ALA A 173 25.08 -21.63 0.14
N PRO A 174 24.37 -21.92 1.27
CA PRO A 174 23.13 -21.25 1.60
C PRO A 174 23.35 -19.76 1.90
N LEU A 175 22.27 -18.97 1.81
CA LEU A 175 22.29 -17.55 2.19
C LEU A 175 22.50 -17.40 3.69
N THR A 176 23.21 -16.35 4.10
CA THR A 176 23.21 -15.86 5.48
C THR A 176 22.12 -14.81 5.60
N ILE A 177 20.90 -15.24 5.98
CA ILE A 177 19.71 -14.37 6.05
C ILE A 177 19.75 -13.55 7.33
N ARG A 178 19.58 -12.23 7.23
CA ARG A 178 19.43 -11.29 8.34
C ARG A 178 18.07 -10.63 8.26
N ALA A 179 17.23 -10.86 9.26
CA ALA A 179 15.92 -10.24 9.38
C ALA A 179 16.04 -8.88 10.08
N PHE A 180 15.27 -7.90 9.57
CA PHE A 180 15.18 -6.55 10.10
C PHE A 180 13.72 -6.18 10.33
N ASP A 181 13.48 -5.21 11.21
CA ASP A 181 12.12 -4.78 11.54
C ASP A 181 11.41 -4.17 10.32
N ASN A 182 12.18 -3.52 9.42
CA ASN A 182 11.65 -2.90 8.21
C ASN A 182 12.71 -2.79 7.10
N PHE A 183 12.26 -2.42 5.90
CA PHE A 183 13.13 -2.28 4.73
C PHE A 183 14.16 -1.15 4.89
N ALA A 184 13.81 -0.03 5.52
CA ALA A 184 14.74 1.09 5.68
C ALA A 184 15.98 0.68 6.46
N VAL A 185 15.82 -0.09 7.55
CA VAL A 185 16.95 -0.62 8.34
C VAL A 185 17.77 -1.64 7.53
N SER A 186 17.12 -2.50 6.74
CA SER A 186 17.81 -3.44 5.85
C SER A 186 18.67 -2.71 4.81
N PHE A 187 18.14 -1.66 4.16
CA PHE A 187 18.90 -0.85 3.21
C PHE A 187 20.02 -0.03 3.87
N GLN A 188 19.83 0.45 5.10
CA GLN A 188 20.92 1.08 5.88
C GLN A 188 22.05 0.08 6.17
N ALA A 189 21.74 -1.15 6.55
CA ALA A 189 22.73 -2.21 6.77
C ALA A 189 23.49 -2.57 5.48
N LEU A 190 22.78 -2.57 4.32
CA LEU A 190 23.41 -2.74 3.01
C LEU A 190 24.38 -1.58 2.69
N ARG A 191 23.95 -0.33 2.92
CA ARG A 191 24.79 0.86 2.74
C ARG A 191 26.05 0.84 3.62
N ALA A 192 25.92 0.34 4.84
CA ALA A 192 27.03 0.20 5.80
C ALA A 192 27.97 -1.00 5.50
N GLY A 193 27.73 -1.77 4.42
CA GLY A 193 28.52 -2.95 4.07
C GLY A 193 28.34 -4.16 5.01
N GLN A 194 27.31 -4.12 5.86
CA GLN A 194 26.97 -5.25 6.75
C GLN A 194 26.25 -6.38 6.01
N LEU A 195 25.69 -6.07 4.83
CA LEU A 195 25.03 -6.98 3.90
C LEU A 195 25.71 -6.93 2.53
N ASP A 196 25.55 -8.00 1.78
CA ASP A 196 25.95 -8.07 0.37
C ASP A 196 24.76 -7.80 -0.56
N ALA A 197 23.51 -8.06 -0.11
CA ALA A 197 22.28 -7.77 -0.81
C ALA A 197 21.13 -7.48 0.18
N ALA A 198 20.10 -6.77 -0.29
CA ALA A 198 18.81 -6.60 0.39
C ALA A 198 17.68 -7.05 -0.54
N ILE A 199 16.71 -7.79 -0.02
CA ILE A 199 15.51 -8.20 -0.75
C ILE A 199 14.33 -7.35 -0.27
N SER A 200 13.62 -6.75 -1.23
CA SER A 200 12.46 -5.89 -0.97
C SER A 200 11.39 -6.05 -2.04
N ILE A 201 10.25 -5.39 -1.87
CA ILE A 201 9.26 -5.20 -2.93
C ILE A 201 9.93 -4.51 -4.12
N ASP A 202 9.63 -4.97 -5.32
CA ASP A 202 10.31 -4.56 -6.55
C ASP A 202 10.23 -3.06 -6.82
N SER A 203 9.07 -2.43 -6.55
CA SER A 203 8.91 -0.98 -6.66
C SER A 203 9.85 -0.18 -5.75
N THR A 204 10.12 -0.68 -4.54
CA THR A 204 11.07 -0.04 -3.61
C THR A 204 12.51 -0.22 -4.07
N GLY A 205 12.87 -1.42 -4.54
CA GLY A 205 14.19 -1.66 -5.13
C GLY A 205 14.44 -0.79 -6.37
N LYS A 206 13.41 -0.62 -7.22
CA LYS A 206 13.47 0.28 -8.38
C LYS A 206 13.67 1.74 -7.97
N GLU A 207 12.94 2.22 -6.98
CA GLU A 207 13.06 3.61 -6.48
C GLU A 207 14.48 3.91 -6.00
N TYR A 208 15.11 3.01 -5.25
CA TYR A 208 16.50 3.17 -4.80
C TYR A 208 17.51 3.08 -5.95
N ASP A 209 17.24 2.26 -6.98
CA ASP A 209 18.06 2.19 -8.20
C ASP A 209 17.95 3.48 -9.01
N ASP A 210 16.74 3.97 -9.25
CA ASP A 210 16.47 5.22 -9.96
C ASP A 210 17.15 6.45 -9.27
N ARG A 211 17.23 6.44 -7.93
CA ARG A 211 17.97 7.46 -7.15
C ARG A 211 19.50 7.27 -7.21
N GLY A 212 19.98 6.18 -7.79
CA GLY A 212 21.39 5.86 -7.85
C GLY A 212 22.01 5.51 -6.49
N GLU A 213 21.21 5.12 -5.51
CA GLU A 213 21.67 4.73 -4.17
C GLU A 213 22.17 3.29 -4.13
N PHE A 214 21.48 2.40 -4.83
CA PHE A 214 21.80 0.97 -4.96
C PHE A 214 21.61 0.55 -6.42
N THR A 215 21.97 -0.70 -6.74
CA THR A 215 21.66 -1.33 -8.03
C THR A 215 20.64 -2.43 -7.80
N ARG A 216 19.50 -2.38 -8.50
CA ARG A 216 18.51 -3.46 -8.53
C ARG A 216 19.02 -4.56 -9.47
N ALA A 217 19.80 -5.49 -8.90
CA ALA A 217 20.53 -6.52 -9.65
C ALA A 217 19.63 -7.60 -10.25
N ILE A 218 18.58 -8.01 -9.51
CA ILE A 218 17.59 -8.97 -9.98
C ILE A 218 16.21 -8.39 -9.69
N ALA A 219 15.31 -8.40 -10.67
CA ALA A 219 13.97 -7.83 -10.59
C ALA A 219 12.90 -8.86 -10.95
N GLY A 220 11.65 -8.58 -10.59
CA GLY A 220 10.48 -9.33 -11.05
C GLY A 220 10.36 -10.75 -10.49
N LEU A 221 11.02 -11.06 -9.37
CA LEU A 221 10.93 -12.38 -8.75
C LEU A 221 9.59 -12.59 -8.06
N TYR A 222 9.02 -13.79 -8.20
CA TYR A 222 7.80 -14.24 -7.50
C TYR A 222 6.61 -13.28 -7.63
N GLY A 223 6.30 -12.87 -8.86
CA GLY A 223 5.17 -11.99 -9.16
C GLY A 223 3.87 -12.43 -8.48
N THR A 224 3.33 -11.59 -7.59
CA THR A 224 2.21 -11.94 -6.70
C THR A 224 1.37 -10.68 -6.40
N PRO A 225 0.04 -10.76 -6.34
CA PRO A 225 -0.80 -9.61 -6.01
C PRO A 225 -0.53 -9.06 -4.59
N ILE A 226 -0.64 -7.75 -4.46
CA ILE A 226 -0.74 -7.05 -3.18
C ILE A 226 -2.22 -6.92 -2.80
N ASN A 227 -2.49 -7.04 -1.50
CA ASN A 227 -3.84 -6.95 -0.94
C ASN A 227 -3.95 -5.88 0.12
N PHE A 228 -5.17 -5.35 0.28
CA PHE A 228 -5.63 -4.87 1.57
C PHE A 228 -6.05 -6.05 2.44
N GLY A 229 -5.87 -5.93 3.76
CA GLY A 229 -6.33 -6.91 4.74
C GLY A 229 -7.37 -6.31 5.68
N PHE A 230 -8.44 -7.04 5.97
CA PHE A 230 -9.57 -6.57 6.79
C PHE A 230 -9.98 -7.61 7.81
N ARG A 231 -10.47 -7.14 8.96
CA ARG A 231 -11.19 -7.97 9.92
C ARG A 231 -12.67 -8.13 9.52
N SER A 232 -13.27 -7.05 9.01
CA SER A 232 -14.67 -6.99 8.62
C SER A 232 -14.86 -7.33 7.15
N ARG A 233 -15.73 -8.31 6.85
CA ARG A 233 -16.14 -8.61 5.49
C ARG A 233 -16.95 -7.47 4.86
N ALA A 234 -17.81 -6.82 5.66
CA ALA A 234 -18.63 -5.71 5.20
C ALA A 234 -17.76 -4.52 4.75
N LEU A 235 -16.72 -4.17 5.53
CA LEU A 235 -15.78 -3.13 5.15
C LEU A 235 -14.96 -3.54 3.91
N ALA A 236 -14.49 -4.79 3.83
CA ALA A 236 -13.79 -5.30 2.65
C ALA A 236 -14.65 -5.19 1.38
N GLN A 237 -15.95 -5.52 1.48
CA GLN A 237 -16.89 -5.39 0.37
C GLN A 237 -17.12 -3.94 -0.04
N ALA A 238 -17.24 -3.02 0.92
CA ALA A 238 -17.39 -1.60 0.64
C ALA A 238 -16.14 -1.03 -0.06
N VAL A 239 -14.93 -1.43 0.38
CA VAL A 239 -13.68 -1.05 -0.29
C VAL A 239 -13.57 -1.65 -1.69
N ALA A 240 -13.95 -2.92 -1.89
CA ALA A 240 -13.97 -3.55 -3.22
C ALA A 240 -14.93 -2.83 -4.19
N THR A 241 -16.09 -2.40 -3.69
CA THR A 241 -17.05 -1.58 -4.46
C THR A 241 -16.46 -0.21 -4.81
N ALA A 242 -15.79 0.45 -3.86
CA ALA A 242 -15.13 1.73 -4.11
C ALA A 242 -14.00 1.60 -5.14
N LEU A 243 -13.17 0.56 -5.07
CA LEU A 243 -12.14 0.27 -6.07
C LEU A 243 -12.73 0.00 -7.46
N THR A 244 -13.86 -0.71 -7.53
CA THR A 244 -14.57 -0.96 -8.78
C THR A 244 -15.07 0.36 -9.40
N ALA A 245 -15.62 1.25 -8.59
CA ALA A 245 -16.03 2.59 -9.03
C ALA A 245 -14.82 3.43 -9.49
N MET A 246 -13.68 3.38 -8.76
CA MET A 246 -12.44 4.04 -9.17
C MET A 246 -11.87 3.49 -10.48
N LYS A 247 -12.01 2.19 -10.72
CA LYS A 247 -11.62 1.58 -12.00
C LYS A 247 -12.52 2.06 -13.14
N ALA A 248 -13.82 2.15 -12.89
CA ALA A 248 -14.80 2.58 -13.88
C ALA A 248 -14.65 4.07 -14.27
N ASP A 249 -14.31 4.96 -13.33
CA ASP A 249 -14.09 6.38 -13.60
C ASP A 249 -12.63 6.72 -14.00
N GLY A 250 -11.75 5.73 -14.08
CA GLY A 250 -10.35 5.87 -14.48
C GLY A 250 -9.41 6.40 -13.38
N SER A 251 -9.90 6.82 -12.22
CA SER A 251 -9.09 7.42 -11.15
C SER A 251 -8.12 6.40 -10.53
N PHE A 252 -8.49 5.12 -10.49
CA PHE A 252 -7.61 4.06 -10.01
C PHE A 252 -6.39 3.89 -10.91
N GLN A 253 -6.60 3.77 -12.22
CA GLN A 253 -5.50 3.61 -13.18
C GLN A 253 -4.60 4.85 -13.20
N ALA A 254 -5.19 6.05 -13.22
CA ALA A 254 -4.44 7.31 -13.18
C ALA A 254 -3.57 7.43 -11.91
N LEU A 255 -4.03 6.93 -10.77
CA LEU A 255 -3.24 6.87 -9.56
C LEU A 255 -2.04 5.92 -9.73
N LEU A 256 -2.26 4.69 -10.17
CA LEU A 256 -1.20 3.70 -10.35
C LEU A 256 -0.15 4.14 -11.36
N ASP A 257 -0.55 4.74 -12.48
CA ASP A 257 0.34 5.22 -13.54
C ASP A 257 1.32 6.28 -13.03
N ARG A 258 0.87 7.17 -12.13
CA ARG A 258 1.76 8.19 -11.52
C ARG A 258 2.92 7.57 -10.72
N PHE A 259 2.73 6.36 -10.22
CA PHE A 259 3.73 5.64 -9.42
C PHE A 259 4.38 4.47 -10.17
N GLY A 260 4.04 4.28 -11.44
CA GLY A 260 4.63 3.25 -12.30
C GLY A 260 4.35 1.82 -11.83
N VAL A 261 3.17 1.57 -11.23
CA VAL A 261 2.77 0.24 -10.76
C VAL A 261 1.63 -0.33 -11.58
N ALA A 262 1.62 -1.66 -11.72
CA ALA A 262 0.58 -2.38 -12.44
C ALA A 262 -0.61 -2.69 -11.53
N ALA A 263 -1.82 -2.50 -12.06
CA ALA A 263 -3.04 -2.97 -11.40
C ALA A 263 -3.05 -4.52 -11.33
N TYR A 264 -3.71 -5.06 -10.31
CA TYR A 264 -4.13 -6.47 -10.35
C TYR A 264 -5.09 -6.68 -11.51
N GLY A 265 -4.80 -7.67 -12.37
CA GLY A 265 -5.55 -7.90 -13.60
C GLY A 265 -6.96 -8.50 -13.42
N GLY A 266 -7.27 -9.00 -12.23
CA GLY A 266 -8.57 -9.58 -11.90
C GLY A 266 -9.59 -8.58 -11.34
N PRO A 267 -10.79 -9.07 -10.99
CA PRO A 267 -11.79 -8.28 -10.28
C PRO A 267 -11.38 -8.01 -8.82
N PHE A 268 -11.93 -6.95 -8.23
CA PHE A 268 -11.75 -6.64 -6.81
C PHE A 268 -12.66 -7.53 -5.94
N GLU A 269 -12.37 -8.81 -5.90
CA GLU A 269 -13.12 -9.78 -5.10
C GLU A 269 -12.64 -9.80 -3.65
N VAL A 270 -13.62 -10.00 -2.75
CA VAL A 270 -13.35 -10.23 -1.33
C VAL A 270 -13.13 -11.72 -1.12
N VAL A 271 -11.92 -12.11 -0.77
CA VAL A 271 -11.58 -13.49 -0.38
C VAL A 271 -11.17 -13.52 1.09
N GLY A 272 -11.44 -14.63 1.80
CA GLY A 272 -11.15 -14.65 3.23
C GLY A 272 -11.45 -15.99 3.89
N PRO A 273 -11.55 -16.01 5.23
CA PRO A 273 -11.84 -17.21 5.98
C PRO A 273 -13.14 -17.88 5.51
N SER A 274 -13.09 -19.21 5.30
CA SER A 274 -14.22 -20.07 4.96
C SER A 274 -14.99 -20.49 6.20
#